data_e55c2e67a4a2323cd065f49fca7d9a68
#
_entry.id   e55c2e67a4a2323cd065f49fca7d9a68
#
_cell.length_a   1.000
_cell.length_b   1.000
_cell.length_c   1.000
_cell.angle_alpha   90.00
_cell.angle_beta   90.00
_cell.angle_gamma   90.00
#
_symmetry.space_group_name_H-M   'P 1'
#
loop_
_entity.id
_entity.type
_entity.pdbx_description
1 polymer ?
#
loop_
_entity_poly.entity_id
_entity_poly.type
_entity_poly.pdbx_seq_one_letter_code
_entity_poly.pdbx_strand_id
1 'polypeptide(L)'
;MKMILPKELPHATELLFVYGTLLSGLSNHHHMVGAICLGPAIVQGALFDMGDYPAMLVSGDLSAPLGPVLGELYKIEAPHWPRLDALEEVDPHSIENSMYLRRTAEVTWLAGEAQATVRAQVYVYNWSLVGRSRIEHGDFRRHVSKDR
;
A
#
# COMPACT_ATOMS: atom_id res chain seq x y z
N MET A 1 10.47 -9.30 22.98
CA MET A 1 9.60 -9.81 21.91
C MET A 1 10.47 -10.48 20.83
N LYS A 2 10.08 -11.66 20.43
CA LYS A 2 10.83 -12.37 19.41
C LYS A 2 10.65 -11.71 18.05
N MET A 3 11.75 -11.44 17.38
CA MET A 3 11.74 -10.90 16.05
C MET A 3 11.45 -11.99 15.03
N ILE A 4 10.56 -11.73 14.07
CA ILE A 4 10.34 -12.63 12.95
C ILE A 4 11.45 -12.38 11.94
N LEU A 5 12.21 -13.43 11.59
CA LEU A 5 13.25 -13.33 10.57
C LEU A 5 12.61 -13.31 9.18
N PRO A 6 13.24 -12.66 8.18
CA PRO A 6 12.66 -12.60 6.84
C PRO A 6 12.28 -13.96 6.26
N LYS A 7 13.08 -15.01 6.53
CA LYS A 7 12.78 -16.36 6.07
C LYS A 7 11.57 -16.99 6.74
N GLU A 8 11.11 -16.41 7.86
CA GLU A 8 9.93 -16.88 8.58
C GLU A 8 8.66 -16.17 8.15
N LEU A 9 8.79 -15.14 7.33
CA LEU A 9 7.65 -14.37 6.85
C LEU A 9 6.93 -15.12 5.73
N PRO A 10 5.62 -14.88 5.57
CA PRO A 10 4.88 -15.42 4.44
C PRO A 10 5.47 -14.98 3.09
N HIS A 11 5.09 -15.68 2.04
CA HIS A 11 5.47 -15.28 0.69
C HIS A 11 4.88 -13.90 0.35
N ALA A 12 5.49 -13.23 -0.64
CA ALA A 12 5.03 -11.91 -1.08
C ALA A 12 3.54 -11.89 -1.44
N THR A 13 3.00 -13.00 -1.95
CA THR A 13 1.58 -13.12 -2.28
C THR A 13 0.67 -13.21 -1.06
N GLU A 14 1.24 -13.32 0.13
CA GLU A 14 0.49 -13.38 1.39
C GLU A 14 0.63 -12.09 2.21
N LEU A 15 1.34 -11.10 1.67
CA LEU A 15 1.58 -9.83 2.35
C LEU A 15 1.04 -8.68 1.52
N LEU A 16 0.44 -7.70 2.19
CA LEU A 16 -0.08 -6.49 1.56
C LEU A 16 0.40 -5.26 2.32
N PHE A 17 0.99 -4.32 1.60
CA PHE A 17 1.28 -2.99 2.12
C PHE A 17 0.11 -2.07 1.78
N VAL A 18 -0.50 -1.45 2.78
CA VAL A 18 -1.59 -0.49 2.59
C VAL A 18 -1.11 0.90 2.99
N TYR A 19 -1.56 1.91 2.24
CA TYR A 19 -1.08 3.29 2.41
C TYR A 19 -2.19 4.33 2.34
N GLY A 20 -3.43 3.91 2.16
CA GLY A 20 -4.57 4.80 1.97
C GLY A 20 -5.76 4.43 2.82
N THR A 21 -6.93 4.33 2.21
CA THR A 21 -8.18 4.15 2.95
C THR A 21 -8.29 2.80 3.66
N LEU A 22 -7.43 1.83 3.34
CA LEU A 22 -7.37 0.55 4.05
C LEU A 22 -6.60 0.64 5.38
N LEU A 23 -5.88 1.74 5.62
CA LEU A 23 -5.15 1.93 6.87
C LEU A 23 -6.08 1.88 8.09
N SER A 24 -5.56 1.40 9.21
CA SER A 24 -6.33 1.33 10.45
C SER A 24 -6.90 2.71 10.80
N GLY A 25 -8.16 2.75 11.17
CA GLY A 25 -8.86 3.99 11.49
C GLY A 25 -9.40 4.76 10.29
N LEU A 26 -9.18 4.32 9.07
CA LEU A 26 -9.69 5.01 7.88
C LEU A 26 -10.87 4.27 7.25
N SER A 27 -11.51 4.91 6.26
CA SER A 27 -12.86 4.56 5.81
C SER A 27 -13.04 3.13 5.30
N ASN A 28 -12.02 2.55 4.68
CA ASN A 28 -12.11 1.21 4.10
C ASN A 28 -11.42 0.13 4.92
N HIS A 29 -10.95 0.46 6.12
CA HIS A 29 -10.23 -0.51 6.95
C HIS A 29 -11.06 -1.75 7.25
N HIS A 30 -12.39 -1.63 7.30
CA HIS A 30 -13.26 -2.77 7.56
C HIS A 30 -13.10 -3.90 6.52
N HIS A 31 -12.59 -3.60 5.33
CA HIS A 31 -12.30 -4.63 4.33
C HIS A 31 -11.09 -5.49 4.71
N MET A 32 -10.36 -5.09 5.75
CA MET A 32 -9.19 -5.84 6.23
C MET A 32 -9.54 -6.85 7.32
N VAL A 33 -10.82 -7.02 7.62
CA VAL A 33 -11.27 -8.00 8.64
C VAL A 33 -10.73 -9.38 8.30
N GLY A 34 -10.07 -10.01 9.27
CA GLY A 34 -9.43 -11.31 9.09
C GLY A 34 -7.97 -11.24 8.69
N ALA A 35 -7.49 -10.09 8.22
CA ALA A 35 -6.06 -9.90 7.97
C ALA A 35 -5.33 -9.61 9.27
N ILE A 36 -4.05 -9.96 9.33
CA ILE A 36 -3.23 -9.75 10.52
C ILE A 36 -2.32 -8.56 10.28
N CYS A 37 -2.46 -7.53 11.11
CA CYS A 37 -1.58 -6.36 11.04
C CYS A 37 -0.21 -6.71 11.60
N LEU A 38 0.82 -6.56 10.78
CA LEU A 38 2.21 -6.79 11.18
C LEU A 38 2.91 -5.51 11.62
N GLY A 39 2.24 -4.37 11.48
CA GLY A 39 2.74 -3.10 11.96
C GLY A 39 3.14 -2.12 10.87
N PRO A 40 3.75 -0.99 11.28
CA PRO A 40 4.12 0.04 10.33
C PRO A 40 5.20 -0.41 9.36
N ALA A 41 5.16 0.18 8.16
CA ALA A 41 6.08 -0.16 7.09
C ALA A 41 6.24 1.04 6.15
N ILE A 42 7.27 1.02 5.32
CA ILE A 42 7.57 2.08 4.37
C ILE A 42 7.89 1.46 3.02
N VAL A 43 7.37 2.10 1.96
CA VAL A 43 7.73 1.78 0.58
C VAL A 43 8.27 3.03 -0.08
N GLN A 44 9.36 2.91 -0.86
CA GLN A 44 9.84 4.03 -1.65
C GLN A 44 8.93 4.21 -2.86
N GLY A 45 8.28 5.36 -2.92
CA GLY A 45 7.29 5.62 -3.97
C GLY A 45 6.96 7.10 -4.05
N ALA A 46 5.86 7.39 -4.72
CA ALA A 46 5.31 8.75 -4.82
C ALA A 46 3.81 8.67 -4.59
N LEU A 47 3.32 9.46 -3.65
CA LEU A 47 1.93 9.45 -3.22
C LEU A 47 1.22 10.70 -3.72
N PHE A 48 0.01 10.55 -4.28
CA PHE A 48 -0.76 11.64 -4.86
C PHE A 48 -2.16 11.69 -4.28
N ASP A 49 -2.70 12.91 -4.20
CA ASP A 49 -4.04 13.17 -3.67
C ASP A 49 -5.08 13.02 -4.80
N MET A 50 -5.98 12.05 -4.64
CA MET A 50 -7.08 11.83 -5.58
C MET A 50 -8.42 12.34 -5.02
N GLY A 51 -8.37 13.05 -3.89
CA GLY A 51 -9.56 13.48 -3.17
C GLY A 51 -9.83 12.57 -1.98
N ASP A 52 -10.73 11.61 -2.16
CA ASP A 52 -11.13 10.72 -1.07
C ASP A 52 -10.13 9.59 -0.81
N TYR A 53 -9.17 9.39 -1.70
CA TYR A 53 -8.20 8.30 -1.62
C TYR A 53 -6.89 8.74 -2.28
N PRO A 54 -5.77 8.05 -1.99
CA PRO A 54 -4.51 8.37 -2.63
C PRO A 54 -4.21 7.43 -3.79
N ALA A 55 -3.31 7.87 -4.67
CA ALA A 55 -2.68 7.04 -5.68
C ALA A 55 -1.21 6.93 -5.38
N MET A 56 -0.61 5.77 -5.61
CA MET A 56 0.83 5.56 -5.40
C MET A 56 1.49 4.97 -6.63
N LEU A 57 2.69 5.48 -6.90
CA LEU A 57 3.61 4.91 -7.88
C LEU A 57 4.85 4.42 -7.12
N VAL A 58 5.43 3.31 -7.55
CA VAL A 58 6.53 2.68 -6.78
C VAL A 58 7.87 2.67 -7.50
N SER A 59 7.89 2.74 -8.83
CA SER A 59 9.15 2.65 -9.55
C SER A 59 8.95 2.94 -11.02
N GLY A 60 10.01 2.80 -11.78
CA GLY A 60 9.98 2.84 -13.23
C GLY A 60 10.26 4.22 -13.77
N ASP A 61 9.46 4.63 -14.71
CA ASP A 61 9.65 5.83 -15.51
C ASP A 61 9.05 7.08 -14.87
N LEU A 62 9.13 7.17 -13.54
CA LEU A 62 8.61 8.32 -12.83
C LEU A 62 9.42 9.57 -13.13
N SER A 63 8.73 10.65 -13.49
CA SER A 63 9.35 11.97 -13.57
C SER A 63 9.55 12.57 -12.19
N ALA A 64 8.81 12.10 -11.18
CA ALA A 64 8.91 12.58 -9.81
C ALA A 64 9.88 11.72 -9.00
N PRO A 65 10.71 12.33 -8.12
CA PRO A 65 11.60 11.55 -7.28
C PRO A 65 10.83 10.65 -6.33
N LEU A 66 11.38 9.47 -6.04
CA LEU A 66 10.82 8.58 -5.04
C LEU A 66 11.16 9.08 -3.64
N GLY A 67 10.24 8.84 -2.72
CA GLY A 67 10.43 9.14 -1.31
C GLY A 67 9.67 8.14 -0.46
N PRO A 68 9.79 8.21 0.88
CA PRO A 68 9.11 7.25 1.73
C PRO A 68 7.61 7.45 1.69
N VAL A 69 6.88 6.35 1.49
CA VAL A 69 5.42 6.30 1.64
C VAL A 69 5.16 5.45 2.87
N LEU A 70 4.48 6.06 3.84
CA LEU A 70 4.20 5.41 5.12
C LEU A 70 2.90 4.61 5.04
N GLY A 71 2.93 3.43 5.63
CA GLY A 71 1.76 2.58 5.64
C GLY A 71 1.87 1.46 6.66
N GLU A 72 1.09 0.43 6.43
CA GLU A 72 1.02 -0.73 7.30
C GLU A 72 1.15 -2.01 6.49
N LEU A 73 1.83 -3.00 7.07
CA LEU A 73 2.00 -4.32 6.44
C LEU A 73 1.02 -5.29 7.09
N TYR A 74 0.32 -6.05 6.24
CA TYR A 74 -0.66 -7.04 6.69
C TYR A 74 -0.37 -8.41 6.10
N LYS A 75 -0.64 -9.45 6.88
CA LYS A 75 -0.71 -10.80 6.36
C LYS A 75 -2.13 -11.04 5.83
N ILE A 76 -2.21 -11.45 4.57
CA ILE A 76 -3.45 -11.61 3.82
C ILE A 76 -3.63 -13.09 3.49
N GLU A 77 -4.84 -13.59 3.64
CA GLU A 77 -5.18 -14.93 3.20
C GLU A 77 -5.87 -14.90 1.85
N ALA A 78 -5.79 -16.03 1.13
CA ALA A 78 -6.30 -16.10 -0.24
C ALA A 78 -7.73 -15.56 -0.41
N PRO A 79 -8.68 -15.82 0.51
CA PRO A 79 -10.05 -15.31 0.35
C PRO A 79 -10.17 -13.80 0.39
N HIS A 80 -9.19 -13.07 0.90
CA HIS A 80 -9.23 -11.60 0.93
C HIS A 80 -9.03 -10.98 -0.45
N TRP A 81 -8.24 -11.63 -1.31
CA TRP A 81 -7.79 -10.99 -2.55
C TRP A 81 -8.91 -10.60 -3.50
N PRO A 82 -9.93 -11.44 -3.78
CA PRO A 82 -11.00 -11.02 -4.69
C PRO A 82 -11.73 -9.77 -4.21
N ARG A 83 -11.97 -9.66 -2.90
CA ARG A 83 -12.66 -8.50 -2.33
C ARG A 83 -11.79 -7.24 -2.42
N LEU A 84 -10.50 -7.36 -2.09
CA LEU A 84 -9.59 -6.22 -2.16
C LEU A 84 -9.36 -5.78 -3.60
N ASP A 85 -9.16 -6.74 -4.51
CA ASP A 85 -9.00 -6.42 -5.93
C ASP A 85 -10.24 -5.70 -6.47
N ALA A 86 -11.45 -6.12 -6.07
CA ALA A 86 -12.68 -5.47 -6.50
C ALA A 86 -12.76 -4.04 -5.94
N LEU A 87 -12.40 -3.85 -4.68
CA LEU A 87 -12.41 -2.52 -4.06
C LEU A 87 -11.46 -1.56 -4.78
N GLU A 88 -10.30 -2.05 -5.19
CA GLU A 88 -9.29 -1.25 -5.88
C GLU A 88 -9.53 -1.19 -7.39
N GLU A 89 -10.66 -1.73 -7.84
CA GLU A 89 -11.06 -1.73 -9.25
C GLU A 89 -9.99 -2.35 -10.17
N VAL A 90 -9.46 -3.47 -9.75
CA VAL A 90 -8.61 -4.30 -10.59
C VAL A 90 -9.51 -5.15 -11.47
N ASP A 91 -9.41 -4.96 -12.79
CA ASP A 91 -10.17 -5.75 -13.75
C ASP A 91 -9.32 -6.97 -14.14
N PRO A 92 -9.75 -8.20 -13.78
CA PRO A 92 -8.93 -9.39 -14.06
C PRO A 92 -8.79 -9.69 -15.55
N HIS A 93 -9.61 -9.06 -16.40
CA HIS A 93 -9.61 -9.30 -17.85
C HIS A 93 -9.00 -8.16 -18.64
N SER A 94 -8.69 -7.02 -18.02
CA SER A 94 -8.18 -5.86 -18.73
C SER A 94 -7.30 -5.00 -17.85
N ILE A 95 -6.01 -4.91 -18.19
CA ILE A 95 -5.09 -4.01 -17.52
C ILE A 95 -5.53 -2.56 -17.72
N GLU A 96 -5.94 -2.22 -18.95
CA GLU A 96 -6.31 -0.85 -19.29
C GLU A 96 -7.50 -0.34 -18.49
N ASN A 97 -8.44 -1.21 -18.16
CA ASN A 97 -9.64 -0.84 -17.40
C ASN A 97 -9.43 -0.88 -15.90
N SER A 98 -8.27 -1.28 -15.44
CA SER A 98 -7.96 -1.35 -14.01
C SER A 98 -7.50 0.00 -13.51
N MET A 99 -8.16 0.53 -12.48
CA MET A 99 -7.73 1.77 -11.82
C MET A 99 -6.42 1.55 -11.09
N TYR A 100 -6.29 0.43 -10.37
CA TYR A 100 -5.06 0.02 -9.72
C TYR A 100 -4.63 -1.34 -10.23
N LEU A 101 -3.34 -1.62 -10.12
CA LEU A 101 -2.78 -2.92 -10.40
C LEU A 101 -2.07 -3.43 -9.16
N ARG A 102 -2.23 -4.71 -8.87
CA ARG A 102 -1.53 -5.34 -7.74
C ARG A 102 -0.14 -5.75 -8.21
N ARG A 103 0.88 -5.19 -7.56
CA ARG A 103 2.29 -5.40 -7.92
C ARG A 103 3.09 -5.81 -6.70
N THR A 104 4.19 -6.51 -6.91
CA THR A 104 5.13 -6.84 -5.84
C THR A 104 6.14 -5.72 -5.70
N ALA A 105 6.38 -5.28 -4.48
CA ALA A 105 7.35 -4.22 -4.18
C ALA A 105 8.19 -4.60 -2.97
N GLU A 106 9.35 -3.96 -2.84
CA GLU A 106 10.16 -4.06 -1.64
C GLU A 106 9.58 -3.14 -0.57
N VAL A 107 9.39 -3.68 0.62
CA VAL A 107 8.80 -2.99 1.76
C VAL A 107 9.80 -3.02 2.91
N THR A 108 10.04 -1.88 3.53
CA THR A 108 10.78 -1.81 4.79
C THR A 108 9.79 -1.99 5.92
N TRP A 109 9.85 -3.13 6.59
CA TRP A 109 8.99 -3.44 7.72
C TRP A 109 9.65 -2.95 9.00
N LEU A 110 8.94 -2.13 9.75
CA LEU A 110 9.44 -1.51 10.97
C LEU A 110 9.01 -2.36 12.16
N ALA A 111 9.82 -3.36 12.50
CA ALA A 111 9.50 -4.33 13.55
C ALA A 111 10.24 -3.92 14.83
N GLY A 112 9.62 -3.04 15.62
CA GLY A 112 10.23 -2.52 16.84
C GLY A 112 11.46 -1.69 16.53
N GLU A 113 12.59 -2.00 17.15
CA GLU A 113 13.86 -1.29 16.94
C GLU A 113 14.61 -1.79 15.71
N ALA A 114 14.15 -2.89 15.11
CA ALA A 114 14.80 -3.47 13.95
C ALA A 114 13.99 -3.20 12.71
N GLN A 115 14.64 -3.35 11.57
CA GLN A 115 14.00 -3.22 10.27
C GLN A 115 14.31 -4.47 9.46
N ALA A 116 13.37 -4.84 8.60
CA ALA A 116 13.57 -5.93 7.66
C ALA A 116 13.01 -5.52 6.30
N THR A 117 13.71 -5.88 5.24
CA THR A 117 13.21 -5.70 3.89
C THR A 117 12.47 -6.97 3.50
N VAL A 118 11.21 -6.81 3.13
CA VAL A 118 10.36 -7.91 2.68
C VAL A 118 9.72 -7.54 1.36
N ARG A 119 9.18 -8.52 0.66
CA ARG A 119 8.42 -8.29 -0.56
C ARG A 119 6.96 -8.50 -0.28
N ALA A 120 6.14 -7.56 -0.74
CA ALA A 120 4.69 -7.59 -0.50
C ALA A 120 3.95 -7.06 -1.71
N GLN A 121 2.66 -7.35 -1.76
CA GLN A 121 1.80 -6.79 -2.78
C GLN A 121 1.47 -5.34 -2.43
N VAL A 122 1.32 -4.52 -3.44
CA VAL A 122 0.94 -3.11 -3.32
C VAL A 122 -0.01 -2.80 -4.47
N TYR A 123 -1.07 -2.04 -4.20
CA TYR A 123 -1.95 -1.54 -5.26
C TYR A 123 -1.36 -0.25 -5.80
N VAL A 124 -0.92 -0.28 -7.06
CA VAL A 124 -0.26 0.84 -7.74
C VAL A 124 -1.23 1.45 -8.74
N TYR A 125 -1.35 2.78 -8.74
CA TYR A 125 -2.28 3.48 -9.61
C TYR A 125 -1.86 3.31 -11.08
N ASN A 126 -2.85 3.07 -11.94
CA ASN A 126 -2.59 2.68 -13.32
C ASN A 126 -2.94 3.76 -14.34
N TRP A 127 -3.68 4.78 -13.94
CA TRP A 127 -4.14 5.81 -14.89
C TRP A 127 -3.34 7.10 -14.73
N SER A 128 -3.71 8.13 -15.52
CA SER A 128 -2.98 9.40 -15.52
C SER A 128 -3.11 10.14 -14.19
N LEU A 129 -2.00 10.74 -13.74
CA LEU A 129 -1.93 11.59 -12.56
C LEU A 129 -1.78 13.07 -12.92
N VAL A 130 -2.00 13.42 -14.19
CA VAL A 130 -1.92 14.81 -14.65
C VAL A 130 -2.88 15.67 -13.84
N GLY A 131 -2.37 16.77 -13.28
CA GLY A 131 -3.17 17.68 -12.48
C GLY A 131 -3.37 17.28 -11.04
N ARG A 132 -2.82 16.15 -10.61
CA ARG A 132 -2.95 15.69 -9.22
C ARG A 132 -1.78 16.19 -8.38
N SER A 133 -2.08 16.61 -7.16
CA SER A 133 -1.06 17.12 -6.24
C SER A 133 -0.37 15.97 -5.53
N ARG A 134 0.94 16.09 -5.38
CA ARG A 134 1.72 15.10 -4.64
C ARG A 134 1.58 15.34 -3.14
N ILE A 135 1.43 14.25 -2.40
CA ILE A 135 1.52 14.27 -0.95
C ILE A 135 2.99 14.09 -0.59
N GLU A 136 3.71 15.21 -0.45
CA GLU A 136 5.17 15.21 -0.35
C GLU A 136 5.71 14.43 0.85
N HIS A 137 5.03 14.50 2.00
CA HIS A 137 5.50 13.77 3.19
C HIS A 137 5.17 12.27 3.16
N GLY A 138 4.38 11.81 2.18
CA GLY A 138 4.15 10.38 1.97
C GLY A 138 3.24 9.69 2.97
N ASP A 139 2.45 10.42 3.74
CA ASP A 139 1.61 9.85 4.79
C ASP A 139 0.16 10.29 4.60
N PHE A 140 -0.67 9.41 4.02
CA PHE A 140 -2.06 9.74 3.73
C PHE A 140 -2.86 10.03 5.01
N ARG A 141 -2.62 9.28 6.08
CA ARG A 141 -3.33 9.52 7.34
C ARG A 141 -3.04 10.92 7.88
N ARG A 142 -1.78 11.36 7.83
CA ARG A 142 -1.39 12.71 8.21
C ARG A 142 -2.03 13.76 7.30
N HIS A 143 -2.07 13.47 6.00
CA HIS A 143 -2.62 14.37 5.00
C HIS A 143 -4.11 14.64 5.26
N VAL A 144 -4.91 13.61 5.46
CA VAL A 144 -6.35 13.79 5.69
C VAL A 144 -6.64 14.40 7.06
N SER A 145 -5.78 14.18 8.05
CA SER A 145 -5.94 14.77 9.38
C SER A 145 -5.79 16.29 9.37
N LYS A 146 -5.00 16.83 8.44
CA LYS A 146 -4.78 18.28 8.34
C LYS A 146 -5.98 19.03 7.77
N ASP A 147 -6.86 18.33 7.08
CA ASP A 147 -8.01 18.94 6.42
C ASP A 147 -9.23 19.07 7.33
N ARG A 148 -9.06 18.75 8.61
CA ARG A 148 -10.14 18.84 9.60
C ARG A 148 -10.11 20.13 10.40
#